data_d3e264a562f81b6452d7d670d72a34fd
#
_entry.id   d3e264a562f81b6452d7d670d72a34fd
#
_cell.length_a   1.000
_cell.length_b   1.000
_cell.length_c   1.000
_cell.angle_alpha   90.00
_cell.angle_beta   90.00
_cell.angle_gamma   90.00
#
_symmetry.space_group_name_H-M   'P 1'
#
loop_
_entity.id
_entity.type
_entity.pdbx_description
1 polymer ?
#
loop_
_entity_poly.entity_id
_entity_poly.type
_entity_poly.pdbx_seq_one_letter_code
_entity_poly.pdbx_strand_id
1 'polypeptide(L)'
;RVADATIRELWKTSEHDGHVVIERHLAVSAHAKDLLLVVGARHQGPSQEIETGVTVSGPAELIPDDDFFAVKVPANVAPAAICVSLCDEHPAPSIAAVAIPSGPTSRRWKSSVTTKIALSSAKDTFVIDHVGLPVDNPWKRAVRTGDIQFLKDGTAVVVTLDGDVWLARGLKEDSTQVTWRRFASGLHEPMTCAIRDDQIYVFDRNGIWRFRDTNDDGEADVHELFSNAFAQTADMREFPSTLRLGPKGEFVIAKGGQEATTIGKHNGSVLRLSADGRTATR
;
A
#
# COMPACT_ATOMS: atom_id res chain seq x y z
N ARG A 1 -1.70 10.13 -8.49
CA ARG A 1 -1.50 10.69 -9.83
C ARG A 1 -0.22 10.19 -10.44
N VAL A 2 -0.25 9.90 -11.73
CA VAL A 2 0.93 9.56 -12.53
C VAL A 2 1.03 10.65 -13.61
N ALA A 3 2.08 11.44 -13.60
CA ALA A 3 2.19 12.65 -14.42
C ALA A 3 0.96 13.57 -14.23
N ASP A 4 0.20 13.83 -15.30
CA ASP A 4 -1.05 14.60 -15.30
C ASP A 4 -2.30 13.72 -15.12
N ALA A 5 -2.16 12.39 -15.17
CA ALA A 5 -3.26 11.45 -15.02
C ALA A 5 -3.66 11.17 -13.56
N THR A 6 -4.94 10.94 -13.34
CA THR A 6 -5.46 10.29 -12.15
C THR A 6 -5.83 8.86 -12.52
N ILE A 7 -5.28 7.88 -11.81
CA ILE A 7 -5.60 6.48 -12.00
C ILE A 7 -6.34 6.00 -10.75
N ARG A 8 -7.50 5.40 -10.94
CA ARG A 8 -8.22 4.66 -9.91
C ARG A 8 -8.17 3.19 -10.27
N GLU A 9 -8.07 2.36 -9.26
CA GLU A 9 -7.85 0.95 -9.45
C GLU A 9 -8.76 0.14 -8.52
N LEU A 10 -9.27 -0.97 -9.04
CA LEU A 10 -10.02 -1.97 -8.29
C LEU A 10 -9.47 -3.35 -8.63
N TRP A 11 -9.04 -4.07 -7.61
CA TRP A 11 -8.63 -5.47 -7.73
C TRP A 11 -9.80 -6.38 -7.43
N LYS A 12 -9.96 -7.38 -8.26
CA LYS A 12 -10.94 -8.46 -8.08
C LYS A 12 -10.29 -9.81 -8.38
N THR A 13 -10.95 -10.86 -7.96
CA THR A 13 -10.64 -12.22 -8.37
C THR A 13 -11.91 -12.85 -8.91
N SER A 14 -11.77 -13.66 -9.95
CA SER A 14 -12.80 -14.53 -10.48
C SER A 14 -12.23 -15.93 -10.72
N GLU A 15 -13.08 -16.86 -11.07
CA GLU A 15 -12.70 -18.20 -11.48
C GLU A 15 -13.12 -18.38 -12.95
N HIS A 16 -12.21 -18.90 -13.76
CA HIS A 16 -12.43 -19.19 -15.16
C HIS A 16 -11.81 -20.56 -15.49
N ASP A 17 -12.63 -21.49 -15.95
CA ASP A 17 -12.25 -22.88 -16.28
C ASP A 17 -11.46 -23.60 -15.15
N GLY A 18 -11.81 -23.32 -13.88
CA GLY A 18 -11.17 -23.91 -12.71
C GLY A 18 -9.91 -23.18 -12.22
N HIS A 19 -9.50 -22.10 -12.89
CA HIS A 19 -8.34 -21.29 -12.55
C HIS A 19 -8.71 -19.96 -11.95
N VAL A 20 -7.91 -19.49 -10.98
CA VAL A 20 -8.10 -18.16 -10.39
C VAL A 20 -7.53 -17.10 -11.32
N VAL A 21 -8.37 -16.15 -11.67
CA VAL A 21 -7.99 -14.97 -12.45
C VAL A 21 -7.94 -13.77 -11.52
N ILE A 22 -6.81 -13.06 -11.53
CA ILE A 22 -6.67 -11.77 -10.86
C ILE A 22 -7.00 -10.68 -11.88
N GLU A 23 -7.99 -9.86 -11.55
CA GLU A 23 -8.45 -8.77 -12.40
C GLU A 23 -8.03 -7.43 -11.82
N ARG A 24 -7.39 -6.61 -12.62
CA ARG A 24 -6.97 -5.26 -12.29
C ARG A 24 -7.74 -4.28 -13.16
N HIS A 25 -8.82 -3.73 -12.61
CA HIS A 25 -9.66 -2.76 -13.32
C HIS A 25 -9.13 -1.35 -13.05
N LEU A 26 -8.90 -0.60 -14.12
CA LEU A 26 -8.32 0.73 -14.10
C LEU A 26 -9.30 1.74 -14.69
N ALA A 27 -9.52 2.84 -14.00
CA ALA A 27 -10.14 4.04 -14.56
C ALA A 27 -9.05 5.12 -14.65
N VAL A 28 -8.68 5.48 -15.86
CA VAL A 28 -7.62 6.43 -16.17
C VAL A 28 -8.26 7.71 -16.69
N SER A 29 -7.95 8.86 -16.06
CA SER A 29 -8.43 10.16 -16.56
C SER A 29 -7.81 10.53 -17.90
N ALA A 30 -8.34 11.54 -18.56
CA ALA A 30 -7.66 12.18 -19.70
C ALA A 30 -6.23 12.57 -19.32
N HIS A 31 -5.28 12.40 -20.24
CA HIS A 31 -3.86 12.65 -20.03
C HIS A 31 -3.13 12.92 -21.35
N ALA A 32 -2.09 13.72 -21.27
CA ALA A 32 -1.39 14.24 -22.45
C ALA A 32 -0.24 13.36 -22.97
N LYS A 33 0.20 12.38 -22.18
CA LYS A 33 1.33 11.51 -22.53
C LYS A 33 0.96 10.05 -22.35
N ASP A 34 1.56 9.17 -23.13
CA ASP A 34 1.45 7.72 -22.93
C ASP A 34 1.86 7.35 -21.49
N LEU A 35 1.10 6.46 -20.90
CA LEU A 35 1.40 5.87 -19.58
C LEU A 35 1.82 4.42 -19.76
N LEU A 36 2.78 3.99 -18.94
CA LEU A 36 3.23 2.61 -18.89
C LEU A 36 2.93 2.04 -17.51
N LEU A 37 2.26 0.90 -17.48
CA LEU A 37 1.99 0.13 -16.29
C LEU A 37 2.78 -1.18 -16.38
N VAL A 38 3.84 -1.32 -15.61
CA VAL A 38 4.60 -2.57 -15.51
C VAL A 38 3.74 -3.65 -14.89
N VAL A 39 3.60 -4.80 -15.54
CA VAL A 39 2.76 -5.91 -15.09
C VAL A 39 3.54 -7.19 -14.79
N GLY A 40 4.79 -7.30 -15.21
CA GLY A 40 5.63 -8.44 -14.92
C GLY A 40 7.06 -8.29 -15.46
N ALA A 41 7.98 -9.11 -14.96
CA ALA A 41 9.32 -9.21 -15.51
C ALA A 41 9.32 -10.14 -16.72
N ARG A 42 10.18 -9.87 -17.70
CA ARG A 42 10.50 -10.82 -18.78
C ARG A 42 11.48 -11.84 -18.25
N HIS A 43 11.11 -13.13 -18.32
CA HIS A 43 12.12 -14.16 -18.08
C HIS A 43 13.13 -14.16 -19.22
N GLN A 44 14.41 -14.03 -18.88
CA GLN A 44 15.51 -14.22 -19.83
C GLN A 44 15.69 -15.73 -20.08
N GLY A 45 14.81 -16.30 -20.92
CA GLY A 45 14.90 -17.67 -21.42
C GLY A 45 15.13 -17.69 -22.93
N PRO A 46 15.57 -18.81 -23.52
CA PRO A 46 15.83 -18.93 -24.96
C PRO A 46 14.56 -18.85 -25.83
N SER A 47 13.38 -18.95 -25.27
CA SER A 47 12.11 -18.70 -25.95
C SER A 47 11.66 -17.28 -25.73
N GLN A 48 11.62 -16.49 -26.79
CA GLN A 48 11.08 -15.13 -26.81
C GLN A 48 9.52 -15.10 -26.73
N GLU A 49 8.90 -16.22 -26.43
CA GLU A 49 7.45 -16.26 -26.28
C GLU A 49 7.04 -15.62 -24.96
N ILE A 50 6.08 -14.71 -25.05
CA ILE A 50 5.43 -14.08 -23.90
C ILE A 50 4.62 -15.16 -23.19
N GLU A 51 5.25 -15.94 -22.34
CA GLU A 51 4.54 -16.82 -21.39
C GLU A 51 3.91 -16.00 -20.26
N THR A 52 3.17 -14.95 -20.62
CA THR A 52 2.45 -14.17 -19.63
C THR A 52 0.99 -14.51 -19.72
N GLY A 53 0.46 -15.16 -18.71
CA GLY A 53 -0.97 -15.24 -18.50
C GLY A 53 -1.58 -13.86 -18.28
N VAL A 54 -1.25 -12.88 -19.13
CA VAL A 54 -1.71 -11.50 -19.05
C VAL A 54 -2.50 -11.14 -20.30
N THR A 55 -3.73 -10.68 -20.11
CA THR A 55 -4.58 -10.14 -21.17
C THR A 55 -5.04 -8.74 -20.82
N VAL A 56 -5.09 -7.86 -21.81
CA VAL A 56 -5.52 -6.47 -21.67
C VAL A 56 -6.80 -6.25 -22.45
N SER A 57 -7.80 -5.65 -21.82
CA SER A 57 -9.06 -5.22 -22.43
C SER A 57 -9.22 -3.71 -22.26
N GLY A 58 -9.76 -3.05 -23.29
CA GLY A 58 -9.93 -1.60 -23.33
C GLY A 58 -8.88 -0.91 -24.21
N PRO A 59 -8.80 0.42 -24.19
CA PRO A 59 -7.92 1.20 -25.06
C PRO A 59 -6.47 1.22 -24.55
N ALA A 60 -5.86 0.05 -24.49
CA ALA A 60 -4.48 -0.17 -24.05
C ALA A 60 -3.94 -1.44 -24.70
N GLU A 61 -2.63 -1.58 -24.72
CA GLU A 61 -1.93 -2.73 -25.31
C GLU A 61 -0.83 -3.25 -24.40
N LEU A 62 -0.61 -4.56 -24.43
CA LEU A 62 0.52 -5.20 -23.75
C LEU A 62 1.74 -5.09 -24.65
N ILE A 63 2.82 -4.49 -24.16
CA ILE A 63 4.07 -4.31 -24.89
C ILE A 63 5.26 -4.85 -24.08
N PRO A 64 6.30 -5.34 -24.74
CA PRO A 64 7.59 -5.56 -24.10
C PRO A 64 8.28 -4.19 -23.88
N ASP A 65 8.88 -3.99 -22.72
CA ASP A 65 9.62 -2.79 -22.34
C ASP A 65 10.89 -3.19 -21.58
N ASP A 66 12.02 -3.27 -22.29
CA ASP A 66 13.30 -3.78 -21.81
C ASP A 66 13.16 -5.16 -21.10
N ASP A 67 13.38 -5.20 -19.80
CA ASP A 67 13.30 -6.41 -18.97
C ASP A 67 11.90 -6.70 -18.42
N PHE A 68 10.88 -5.95 -18.86
CA PHE A 68 9.52 -6.02 -18.32
C PHE A 68 8.48 -6.20 -19.42
N PHE A 69 7.28 -6.58 -18.99
CA PHE A 69 6.06 -6.39 -19.75
C PHE A 69 5.30 -5.21 -19.17
N ALA A 70 4.86 -4.33 -20.04
CA ALA A 70 4.08 -3.15 -19.66
C ALA A 70 2.77 -3.06 -20.43
N VAL A 71 1.74 -2.58 -19.78
CA VAL A 71 0.50 -2.13 -20.44
C VAL A 71 0.68 -0.67 -20.79
N LYS A 72 0.73 -0.39 -22.08
CA LYS A 72 0.76 0.95 -22.61
C LYS A 72 -0.64 1.50 -22.74
N VAL A 73 -0.89 2.61 -22.07
CA VAL A 73 -2.14 3.40 -22.19
C VAL A 73 -1.81 4.64 -23.00
N PRO A 74 -2.25 4.73 -24.25
CA PRO A 74 -1.95 5.88 -25.10
C PRO A 74 -2.52 7.18 -24.54
N ALA A 75 -1.86 8.30 -24.82
CA ALA A 75 -2.38 9.64 -24.53
C ALA A 75 -3.83 9.78 -25.03
N ASN A 76 -4.71 10.26 -24.16
CA ASN A 76 -6.14 10.33 -24.48
C ASN A 76 -6.79 11.58 -23.89
N VAL A 77 -7.65 12.20 -24.66
CA VAL A 77 -8.43 13.37 -24.26
C VAL A 77 -9.70 13.04 -23.48
N ALA A 78 -10.09 11.75 -23.43
CA ALA A 78 -11.24 11.24 -22.68
C ALA A 78 -10.78 10.21 -21.64
N PRO A 79 -11.55 10.00 -20.54
CA PRO A 79 -11.26 8.93 -19.59
C PRO A 79 -11.33 7.56 -20.27
N ALA A 80 -10.45 6.66 -19.85
CA ALA A 80 -10.39 5.27 -20.32
C ALA A 80 -10.68 4.27 -19.19
N ALA A 81 -11.36 3.19 -19.53
CA ALA A 81 -11.56 2.04 -18.65
C ALA A 81 -10.82 0.83 -19.23
N ILE A 82 -9.97 0.20 -18.42
CA ILE A 82 -9.06 -0.87 -18.83
C ILE A 82 -9.18 -2.00 -17.82
N CYS A 83 -9.12 -3.26 -18.28
CA CYS A 83 -8.91 -4.39 -17.40
C CYS A 83 -7.63 -5.12 -17.81
N VAL A 84 -6.79 -5.42 -16.84
CA VAL A 84 -5.64 -6.32 -16.98
C VAL A 84 -5.98 -7.58 -16.22
N SER A 85 -6.08 -8.70 -16.94
CA SER A 85 -6.35 -10.02 -16.39
C SER A 85 -5.05 -10.80 -16.29
N LEU A 86 -4.82 -11.44 -15.13
CA LEU A 86 -3.66 -12.28 -14.88
C LEU A 86 -4.14 -13.67 -14.47
N CYS A 87 -3.59 -14.70 -15.10
CA CYS A 87 -3.86 -16.09 -14.83
C CYS A 87 -2.57 -16.89 -14.91
N ASP A 88 -2.53 -18.06 -14.29
CA ASP A 88 -1.42 -19.00 -14.39
C ASP A 88 -1.42 -19.76 -15.73
N GLU A 89 -2.51 -19.71 -16.47
CA GLU A 89 -2.65 -20.31 -17.81
C GLU A 89 -2.55 -19.27 -18.93
N HIS A 90 -2.20 -19.77 -20.09
CA HIS A 90 -2.07 -19.02 -21.34
C HIS A 90 -3.17 -19.31 -22.35
N PRO A 91 -3.79 -18.26 -22.89
CA PRO A 91 -3.80 -16.83 -22.46
C PRO A 91 -4.80 -16.60 -21.33
N ALA A 92 -4.59 -15.58 -20.50
CA ALA A 92 -5.59 -15.14 -19.53
C ALA A 92 -6.88 -14.69 -20.25
N PRO A 93 -8.05 -14.91 -19.66
CA PRO A 93 -9.31 -14.52 -20.29
C PRO A 93 -9.41 -13.00 -20.48
N SER A 94 -10.01 -12.57 -21.59
CA SER A 94 -10.32 -11.16 -21.82
C SER A 94 -11.56 -10.76 -21.03
N ILE A 95 -11.39 -9.93 -20.02
CA ILE A 95 -12.44 -9.49 -19.12
C ILE A 95 -12.71 -8.01 -19.34
N ALA A 96 -13.98 -7.65 -19.53
CA ALA A 96 -14.36 -6.25 -19.68
C ALA A 96 -14.10 -5.44 -18.40
N ALA A 97 -13.62 -4.22 -18.54
CA ALA A 97 -13.44 -3.33 -17.41
C ALA A 97 -14.78 -3.00 -16.73
N VAL A 98 -14.81 -3.07 -15.41
CA VAL A 98 -15.99 -2.67 -14.63
C VAL A 98 -15.82 -1.26 -14.07
N ALA A 99 -16.95 -0.62 -13.76
CA ALA A 99 -16.94 0.67 -13.10
C ALA A 99 -16.35 0.55 -11.69
N ILE A 100 -15.42 1.43 -11.36
CA ILE A 100 -14.83 1.49 -10.03
C ILE A 100 -15.76 2.26 -9.09
N PRO A 101 -16.21 1.67 -7.98
CA PRO A 101 -17.08 2.34 -7.03
C PRO A 101 -16.48 3.66 -6.53
N SER A 102 -17.31 4.68 -6.36
CA SER A 102 -16.89 6.00 -5.86
C SER A 102 -17.20 6.22 -4.38
N GLY A 103 -18.07 5.39 -3.82
CA GLY A 103 -18.47 5.44 -2.41
C GLY A 103 -17.69 4.48 -1.51
N PRO A 104 -18.02 4.48 -0.21
CA PRO A 104 -17.42 3.57 0.76
C PRO A 104 -17.74 2.12 0.41
N THR A 105 -16.84 1.24 0.78
CA THR A 105 -16.99 -0.20 0.61
C THR A 105 -17.52 -0.85 1.90
N SER A 106 -18.13 -2.02 1.78
CA SER A 106 -18.44 -2.80 2.96
C SER A 106 -17.16 -3.45 3.51
N ARG A 107 -17.09 -3.55 4.83
CA ARG A 107 -15.93 -4.18 5.50
C ARG A 107 -15.66 -5.58 5.00
N ARG A 108 -14.43 -5.83 4.63
CA ARG A 108 -13.88 -7.16 4.28
C ARG A 108 -13.57 -7.98 5.53
N TRP A 109 -13.04 -7.33 6.58
CA TRP A 109 -12.63 -7.97 7.83
C TRP A 109 -13.60 -7.64 8.96
N LYS A 110 -14.73 -8.36 9.00
CA LYS A 110 -15.80 -8.12 9.98
C LYS A 110 -15.41 -8.45 11.42
N SER A 111 -14.46 -9.38 11.60
CA SER A 111 -14.01 -9.83 12.90
C SER A 111 -13.04 -8.84 13.57
N SER A 112 -12.92 -8.95 14.89
CA SER A 112 -11.88 -8.30 15.69
C SER A 112 -11.21 -9.36 16.57
N VAL A 113 -10.01 -9.05 17.06
CA VAL A 113 -9.26 -9.90 18.00
C VAL A 113 -9.11 -9.13 19.29
N THR A 114 -9.41 -9.77 20.43
CA THR A 114 -9.17 -9.17 21.75
C THR A 114 -8.00 -9.87 22.41
N THR A 115 -7.04 -9.10 22.89
CA THR A 115 -5.88 -9.60 23.62
C THR A 115 -5.80 -8.97 25.01
N LYS A 116 -5.03 -9.62 25.89
CA LYS A 116 -4.84 -9.14 27.27
C LYS A 116 -3.77 -8.07 27.34
N ILE A 117 -3.92 -7.17 28.30
CA ILE A 117 -2.88 -6.27 28.78
C ILE A 117 -2.46 -6.78 30.14
N ALA A 118 -1.18 -7.07 30.32
CA ALA A 118 -0.61 -7.44 31.60
C ALA A 118 -0.04 -6.17 32.26
N LEU A 119 -0.76 -5.66 33.24
CA LEU A 119 -0.32 -4.50 34.02
C LEU A 119 0.77 -4.92 35.00
N SER A 120 1.79 -4.10 35.13
CA SER A 120 2.85 -4.29 36.10
C SER A 120 2.38 -3.93 37.52
N SER A 121 2.77 -4.72 38.50
CA SER A 121 2.58 -4.38 39.90
C SER A 121 3.76 -3.57 40.50
N ALA A 122 4.76 -3.25 39.71
CA ALA A 122 5.92 -2.48 40.15
C ALA A 122 5.53 -1.07 40.60
N LYS A 123 6.16 -0.60 41.68
CA LYS A 123 6.00 0.78 42.17
C LYS A 123 7.33 1.50 41.95
N ASP A 124 7.65 1.74 40.69
CA ASP A 124 8.89 2.36 40.31
C ASP A 124 8.61 3.64 39.50
N THR A 125 9.66 4.42 39.23
CA THR A 125 9.57 5.65 38.41
C THR A 125 9.12 5.34 36.98
N PHE A 126 9.50 4.19 36.45
CA PHE A 126 9.08 3.67 35.14
C PHE A 126 8.45 2.30 35.31
N VAL A 127 7.27 2.14 34.74
CA VAL A 127 6.51 0.89 34.77
C VAL A 127 6.29 0.45 33.32
N ILE A 128 6.45 -0.85 33.07
CA ILE A 128 6.26 -1.46 31.76
C ILE A 128 5.05 -2.40 31.82
N ASP A 129 4.00 -2.04 31.08
CA ASP A 129 2.86 -2.90 30.84
C ASP A 129 3.03 -3.63 29.50
N HIS A 130 2.53 -4.85 29.43
CA HIS A 130 2.63 -5.66 28.22
C HIS A 130 1.29 -5.76 27.52
N VAL A 131 1.22 -5.23 26.29
CA VAL A 131 0.05 -5.34 25.42
C VAL A 131 0.20 -6.55 24.51
N GLY A 132 -0.70 -7.54 24.63
CA GLY A 132 -0.69 -8.71 23.77
C GLY A 132 -0.97 -8.35 22.31
N LEU A 133 -0.15 -8.85 21.38
CA LEU A 133 -0.36 -8.69 19.95
C LEU A 133 -1.41 -9.69 19.42
N PRO A 134 -2.13 -9.37 18.33
CA PRO A 134 -3.14 -10.25 17.73
C PRO A 134 -2.50 -11.36 16.86
N VAL A 135 -1.54 -12.10 17.41
CA VAL A 135 -0.81 -13.15 16.67
C VAL A 135 -1.70 -14.34 16.32
N ASP A 136 -2.66 -14.65 17.19
CA ASP A 136 -3.70 -15.63 16.90
C ASP A 136 -4.93 -14.90 16.32
N ASN A 137 -4.96 -14.77 15.01
CA ASN A 137 -6.00 -14.05 14.31
C ASN A 137 -6.64 -14.92 13.20
N PRO A 138 -7.94 -14.68 12.88
CA PRO A 138 -8.69 -15.53 11.95
C PRO A 138 -8.17 -15.45 10.50
N TRP A 139 -7.36 -14.45 10.18
CA TRP A 139 -6.80 -14.24 8.83
C TRP A 139 -5.44 -14.90 8.63
N LYS A 140 -4.91 -15.58 9.65
CA LYS A 140 -3.59 -16.24 9.63
C LYS A 140 -2.45 -15.29 9.23
N ARG A 141 -2.58 -14.02 9.63
CA ARG A 141 -1.56 -13.00 9.36
C ARG A 141 -0.47 -13.05 10.43
N ALA A 142 0.76 -12.97 10.00
CA ALA A 142 1.87 -12.67 10.90
C ALA A 142 1.76 -11.21 11.39
N VAL A 143 2.26 -10.95 12.60
CA VAL A 143 2.18 -9.62 13.23
C VAL A 143 3.57 -9.24 13.73
N ARG A 144 4.42 -8.77 12.83
CA ARG A 144 5.75 -8.21 13.13
C ARG A 144 5.65 -6.69 13.12
N THR A 145 5.56 -6.10 14.30
CA THR A 145 5.33 -4.65 14.45
C THR A 145 6.51 -3.82 13.96
N GLY A 146 6.23 -2.80 13.17
CA GLY A 146 7.22 -1.82 12.67
C GLY A 146 7.15 -0.49 13.42
N ASP A 147 5.98 0.11 13.50
CA ASP A 147 5.76 1.40 14.15
C ASP A 147 4.37 1.46 14.81
N ILE A 148 4.23 2.38 15.76
CA ILE A 148 2.96 2.68 16.43
C ILE A 148 2.78 4.19 16.53
N GLN A 149 1.60 4.67 16.18
CA GLN A 149 1.16 6.06 16.32
C GLN A 149 -0.24 6.08 16.93
N PHE A 150 -0.72 7.25 17.31
CA PHE A 150 -2.04 7.37 17.94
C PHE A 150 -2.90 8.39 17.22
N LEU A 151 -4.17 8.03 17.00
CA LEU A 151 -5.24 8.95 16.60
C LEU A 151 -5.65 9.83 17.77
N LYS A 152 -6.41 10.90 17.50
CA LYS A 152 -6.86 11.83 18.52
C LYS A 152 -7.74 11.20 19.61
N ASP A 153 -8.48 10.15 19.27
CA ASP A 153 -9.33 9.39 20.19
C ASP A 153 -8.56 8.39 21.09
N GLY A 154 -7.24 8.31 20.93
CA GLY A 154 -6.37 7.36 21.63
C GLY A 154 -6.30 5.97 21.00
N THR A 155 -6.92 5.75 19.84
CA THR A 155 -6.76 4.52 19.07
C THR A 155 -5.31 4.41 18.59
N ALA A 156 -4.64 3.32 18.90
CA ALA A 156 -3.31 3.06 18.37
C ALA A 156 -3.40 2.54 16.94
N VAL A 157 -2.59 3.11 16.06
CA VAL A 157 -2.35 2.66 14.69
C VAL A 157 -1.04 1.88 14.68
N VAL A 158 -1.09 0.61 14.39
CA VAL A 158 0.08 -0.29 14.40
C VAL A 158 0.32 -0.82 12.99
N VAL A 159 1.51 -0.56 12.47
CA VAL A 159 1.96 -1.02 11.17
C VAL A 159 2.80 -2.28 11.34
N THR A 160 2.58 -3.27 10.48
CA THR A 160 3.35 -4.51 10.50
C THR A 160 4.14 -4.71 9.22
N LEU A 161 5.37 -5.21 9.34
CA LEU A 161 6.24 -5.57 8.21
C LEU A 161 5.56 -6.53 7.23
N ASP A 162 4.56 -7.27 7.72
CA ASP A 162 3.75 -8.21 6.95
C ASP A 162 2.72 -7.54 6.02
N GLY A 163 2.69 -6.21 5.99
CA GLY A 163 1.88 -5.43 5.04
C GLY A 163 0.51 -5.02 5.53
N ASP A 164 0.25 -5.08 6.83
CA ASP A 164 -1.03 -4.71 7.42
C ASP A 164 -0.92 -3.43 8.27
N VAL A 165 -2.02 -2.70 8.34
CA VAL A 165 -2.28 -1.64 9.32
C VAL A 165 -3.39 -2.12 10.25
N TRP A 166 -3.12 -2.06 11.54
CA TRP A 166 -4.05 -2.47 12.58
C TRP A 166 -4.46 -1.27 13.43
N LEU A 167 -5.72 -1.26 13.87
CA LEU A 167 -6.22 -0.35 14.90
C LEU A 167 -6.36 -1.12 16.21
N ALA A 168 -5.74 -0.60 17.26
CA ALA A 168 -5.84 -1.14 18.62
C ALA A 168 -6.60 -0.15 19.50
N ARG A 169 -7.78 -0.56 19.98
CA ARG A 169 -8.66 0.26 20.80
C ARG A 169 -8.75 -0.28 22.23
N GLY A 170 -8.91 0.63 23.18
CA GLY A 170 -9.04 0.28 24.60
C GLY A 170 -7.74 0.43 25.38
N LEU A 171 -6.73 1.07 24.81
CA LEU A 171 -5.48 1.42 25.52
C LEU A 171 -5.74 2.65 26.41
N LYS A 172 -6.15 2.39 27.65
CA LYS A 172 -6.37 3.40 28.69
C LYS A 172 -5.67 2.96 29.97
N GLU A 173 -5.48 3.90 30.88
CA GLU A 173 -5.03 3.58 32.24
C GLU A 173 -5.89 2.47 32.83
N ASP A 174 -5.27 1.52 33.48
CA ASP A 174 -5.91 0.34 34.10
C ASP A 174 -6.68 -0.61 33.16
N SER A 175 -6.55 -0.45 31.84
CA SER A 175 -7.14 -1.38 30.89
C SER A 175 -6.46 -2.74 30.97
N THR A 176 -7.26 -3.82 31.00
CA THR A 176 -6.76 -5.20 31.01
C THR A 176 -6.92 -5.91 29.66
N GLN A 177 -7.54 -5.24 28.69
CA GLN A 177 -7.79 -5.80 27.36
C GLN A 177 -7.68 -4.71 26.30
N VAL A 178 -7.28 -5.13 25.10
CA VAL A 178 -7.23 -4.30 23.88
C VAL A 178 -7.90 -5.03 22.73
N THR A 179 -8.67 -4.31 21.93
CA THR A 179 -9.36 -4.84 20.74
C THR A 179 -8.65 -4.39 19.48
N TRP A 180 -8.25 -5.37 18.67
CA TRP A 180 -7.54 -5.19 17.40
C TRP A 180 -8.47 -5.38 16.22
N ARG A 181 -8.34 -4.49 15.23
CA ARG A 181 -8.99 -4.60 13.93
C ARG A 181 -7.98 -4.40 12.83
N ARG A 182 -8.12 -5.15 11.74
CA ARG A 182 -7.39 -4.85 10.51
C ARG A 182 -8.04 -3.63 9.85
N PHE A 183 -7.23 -2.61 9.59
CA PHE A 183 -7.67 -1.37 8.96
C PHE A 183 -7.34 -1.33 7.47
N ALA A 184 -6.14 -1.75 7.11
CA ALA A 184 -5.66 -1.84 5.73
C ALA A 184 -4.70 -3.00 5.56
N SER A 185 -4.46 -3.43 4.32
CA SER A 185 -3.56 -4.51 3.96
C SER A 185 -3.04 -4.33 2.54
N GLY A 186 -2.03 -5.11 2.15
CA GLY A 186 -1.48 -5.11 0.79
C GLY A 186 -0.30 -4.15 0.61
N LEU A 187 0.31 -3.71 1.70
CA LEU A 187 1.53 -2.91 1.69
C LEU A 187 2.77 -3.79 1.52
N HIS A 188 3.82 -3.21 0.95
CA HIS A 188 5.09 -3.89 0.72
C HIS A 188 6.12 -3.51 1.80
N GLU A 189 6.23 -4.36 2.83
CA GLU A 189 7.19 -4.20 3.95
C GLU A 189 7.16 -2.79 4.59
N PRO A 190 6.00 -2.31 5.04
CA PRO A 190 5.93 -1.02 5.72
C PRO A 190 6.55 -1.13 7.11
N MET A 191 7.33 -0.13 7.51
CA MET A 191 8.00 -0.12 8.81
C MET A 191 7.68 1.12 9.65
N THR A 192 7.00 2.11 9.10
CA THR A 192 6.74 3.36 9.80
C THR A 192 5.43 4.00 9.32
N CYS A 193 4.82 4.75 10.20
CA CYS A 193 3.62 5.54 9.90
C CYS A 193 3.67 6.91 10.57
N ALA A 194 2.79 7.79 10.12
CA ALA A 194 2.56 9.09 10.72
C ALA A 194 1.07 9.44 10.68
N ILE A 195 0.62 10.21 11.65
CA ILE A 195 -0.74 10.71 11.73
C ILE A 195 -0.73 12.21 11.44
N ARG A 196 -1.50 12.65 10.46
CA ARG A 196 -1.70 14.06 10.13
C ARG A 196 -3.19 14.33 9.95
N ASP A 197 -3.73 15.27 10.71
CA ASP A 197 -5.16 15.63 10.69
C ASP A 197 -6.08 14.40 10.86
N ASP A 198 -5.67 13.50 11.77
CA ASP A 198 -6.33 12.22 12.05
C ASP A 198 -6.40 11.24 10.87
N GLN A 199 -5.58 11.47 9.84
CA GLN A 199 -5.41 10.57 8.71
C GLN A 199 -4.12 9.76 8.84
N ILE A 200 -4.19 8.51 8.43
CA ILE A 200 -3.08 7.54 8.53
C ILE A 200 -2.25 7.58 7.26
N TYR A 201 -0.96 7.88 7.42
CA TYR A 201 0.06 7.80 6.38
C TYR A 201 1.03 6.69 6.70
N VAL A 202 1.33 5.83 5.74
CA VAL A 202 2.25 4.69 5.91
C VAL A 202 3.30 4.73 4.82
N PHE A 203 4.55 4.56 5.21
CA PHE A 203 5.67 4.46 4.29
C PHE A 203 6.02 2.99 4.06
N ASP A 204 5.88 2.55 2.82
CA ASP A 204 6.26 1.22 2.34
C ASP A 204 7.29 1.32 1.19
N ARG A 205 7.67 0.20 0.59
CA ARG A 205 8.64 0.19 -0.50
C ARG A 205 8.16 0.82 -1.81
N ASN A 206 6.87 1.12 -1.93
CA ASN A 206 6.33 1.81 -3.11
C ASN A 206 6.26 3.33 -2.93
N GLY A 207 6.36 3.79 -1.68
CA GLY A 207 6.24 5.20 -1.34
C GLY A 207 5.41 5.43 -0.08
N ILE A 208 4.81 6.60 0.03
CA ILE A 208 3.94 6.95 1.15
C ILE A 208 2.49 6.83 0.70
N TRP A 209 1.74 6.02 1.41
CA TRP A 209 0.30 5.82 1.24
C TRP A 209 -0.48 6.66 2.22
N ARG A 210 -1.63 7.16 1.80
CA ARG A 210 -2.67 7.74 2.65
C ARG A 210 -3.89 6.84 2.63
N PHE A 211 -4.37 6.48 3.82
CA PHE A 211 -5.55 5.65 3.99
C PHE A 211 -6.73 6.49 4.45
N ARG A 212 -7.90 6.23 3.88
CA ARG A 212 -9.14 6.91 4.27
C ARG A 212 -10.24 5.89 4.49
N ASP A 213 -10.79 5.93 5.69
CA ASP A 213 -12.07 5.35 6.06
C ASP A 213 -13.13 6.45 5.83
N THR A 214 -14.03 6.26 4.90
CA THR A 214 -14.98 7.30 4.45
C THR A 214 -16.36 7.13 5.06
N ASN A 215 -16.59 6.04 5.81
CA ASN A 215 -17.84 5.70 6.46
C ASN A 215 -17.69 5.41 7.97
N ASP A 216 -16.49 5.60 8.52
CA ASP A 216 -16.15 5.41 9.93
C ASP A 216 -16.42 3.98 10.43
N ASP A 217 -16.27 2.96 9.55
CA ASP A 217 -16.50 1.57 9.95
C ASP A 217 -15.25 0.87 10.52
N GLY A 218 -14.10 1.54 10.47
CA GLY A 218 -12.83 1.06 10.99
C GLY A 218 -12.04 0.22 9.98
N GLU A 219 -12.35 0.33 8.69
CA GLU A 219 -11.58 -0.23 7.57
C GLU A 219 -11.37 0.85 6.49
N ALA A 220 -10.20 0.88 5.89
CA ALA A 220 -9.89 1.85 4.85
C ALA A 220 -10.61 1.51 3.54
N ASP A 221 -11.44 2.44 3.05
CA ASP A 221 -12.08 2.35 1.73
C ASP A 221 -11.16 2.75 0.59
N VAL A 222 -10.25 3.70 0.85
CA VAL A 222 -9.38 4.29 -0.15
C VAL A 222 -7.93 4.19 0.28
N HIS A 223 -7.12 3.55 -0.55
CA HIS A 223 -5.68 3.50 -0.46
C HIS A 223 -5.11 4.43 -1.54
N GLU A 224 -4.57 5.55 -1.14
CA GLU A 224 -4.03 6.56 -2.05
C GLU A 224 -2.51 6.59 -1.97
N LEU A 225 -1.82 6.36 -3.08
CA LEU A 225 -0.38 6.63 -3.16
C LEU A 225 -0.19 8.14 -3.10
N PHE A 226 0.12 8.61 -1.89
CA PHE A 226 0.26 10.03 -1.59
C PHE A 226 1.53 10.60 -2.21
N SER A 227 2.63 9.86 -2.12
CA SER A 227 3.90 10.29 -2.70
C SER A 227 4.87 9.15 -2.97
N ASN A 228 5.50 9.22 -4.14
CA ASN A 228 6.73 8.48 -4.47
C ASN A 228 7.78 9.41 -5.11
N ALA A 229 7.77 10.69 -4.75
CA ALA A 229 8.63 11.74 -5.34
C ALA A 229 10.13 11.55 -5.05
N PHE A 230 10.52 10.55 -4.30
CA PHE A 230 11.88 10.29 -3.84
C PHE A 230 12.49 8.99 -4.36
N ALA A 231 11.86 8.28 -5.23
CA ALA A 231 12.21 6.93 -5.71
C ALA A 231 12.64 5.96 -4.56
N GLN A 232 12.07 4.81 -4.51
CA GLN A 232 12.37 3.76 -3.54
C GLN A 232 12.71 2.49 -4.31
N THR A 233 13.61 1.64 -3.80
CA THR A 233 13.94 0.35 -4.41
C THR A 233 13.45 -0.81 -3.56
N ALA A 234 13.37 -2.00 -4.17
CA ALA A 234 13.11 -3.25 -3.46
C ALA A 234 14.39 -3.88 -2.89
N ASP A 235 15.50 -3.18 -2.92
CA ASP A 235 16.77 -3.65 -2.35
C ASP A 235 16.61 -3.94 -0.86
N MET A 236 17.22 -5.05 -0.41
CA MET A 236 17.08 -5.55 0.96
C MET A 236 17.47 -4.55 2.05
N ARG A 237 18.26 -3.52 1.73
CA ARG A 237 18.77 -2.56 2.70
C ARG A 237 18.18 -1.17 2.57
N GLU A 238 17.28 -0.95 1.65
CA GLU A 238 16.55 0.31 1.50
C GLU A 238 15.16 0.23 2.16
N PHE A 239 15.14 0.05 3.47
CA PHE A 239 13.88 -0.03 4.22
C PHE A 239 13.23 1.34 4.42
N PRO A 240 11.89 1.43 4.34
CA PRO A 240 11.11 2.64 4.64
C PRO A 240 11.00 2.84 6.16
N SER A 241 12.12 3.16 6.83
CA SER A 241 12.25 3.06 8.27
C SER A 241 11.84 4.31 9.05
N THR A 242 11.63 5.44 8.39
CA THR A 242 11.35 6.71 9.07
C THR A 242 10.35 7.56 8.29
N LEU A 243 9.26 7.91 8.95
CA LEU A 243 8.28 8.89 8.51
C LEU A 243 7.88 9.74 9.70
N ARG A 244 8.18 11.05 9.67
CA ARG A 244 7.85 11.97 10.76
C ARG A 244 7.17 13.21 10.21
N LEU A 245 6.17 13.69 10.94
CA LEU A 245 5.45 14.91 10.59
C LEU A 245 6.28 16.12 11.03
N GLY A 246 6.50 17.05 10.11
CA GLY A 246 7.10 18.35 10.38
C GLY A 246 6.06 19.41 10.79
N PRO A 247 6.52 20.56 11.32
CA PRO A 247 5.64 21.56 11.92
C PRO A 247 4.73 22.29 10.93
N LYS A 248 5.00 22.20 9.63
CA LYS A 248 4.22 22.85 8.56
C LYS A 248 3.42 21.85 7.74
N GLY A 249 3.21 20.63 8.27
CA GLY A 249 2.49 19.56 7.60
C GLY A 249 3.30 18.79 6.55
N GLU A 250 4.59 19.13 6.37
CA GLU A 250 5.55 18.36 5.59
C GLU A 250 5.90 17.04 6.28
N PHE A 251 6.43 16.08 5.52
CA PHE A 251 7.00 14.88 6.11
C PHE A 251 8.53 14.91 6.02
N VAL A 252 9.17 14.32 7.02
CA VAL A 252 10.60 14.06 7.03
C VAL A 252 10.80 12.56 6.97
N ILE A 253 11.59 12.11 6.00
CA ILE A 253 11.91 10.70 5.78
C ILE A 253 13.42 10.49 5.77
N ALA A 254 13.90 9.39 6.31
CA ALA A 254 15.25 8.91 6.10
C ALA A 254 15.22 7.85 4.99
N LYS A 255 15.93 8.14 3.92
CA LYS A 255 16.08 7.23 2.79
C LYS A 255 17.40 6.48 2.90
N GLY A 256 17.33 5.17 3.04
CA GLY A 256 18.49 4.29 2.95
C GLY A 256 19.10 4.27 1.54
N GLY A 257 20.07 3.44 1.34
CA GLY A 257 20.70 3.19 0.04
C GLY A 257 22.09 2.61 0.19
N GLN A 258 22.45 1.74 -0.74
CA GLN A 258 23.78 1.18 -0.88
C GLN A 258 24.40 1.56 -2.21
N GLU A 259 25.73 1.70 -2.26
CA GLU A 259 26.45 2.12 -3.47
C GLU A 259 26.19 1.22 -4.68
N ALA A 260 26.03 -0.09 -4.48
CA ALA A 260 25.88 -1.04 -5.57
C ALA A 260 24.50 -1.07 -6.24
N THR A 261 23.49 -0.52 -5.58
CA THR A 261 22.08 -0.60 -6.01
C THR A 261 21.42 0.77 -6.08
N THR A 262 22.25 1.79 -6.21
CA THR A 262 21.85 3.20 -6.18
C THR A 262 20.97 3.54 -7.38
N ILE A 263 19.67 3.30 -7.26
CA ILE A 263 18.68 3.84 -8.17
C ILE A 263 18.07 5.09 -7.51
N GLY A 264 18.34 6.27 -8.05
CA GLY A 264 17.69 7.51 -7.66
C GLY A 264 18.55 8.55 -6.98
N LYS A 265 18.02 9.75 -6.93
CA LYS A 265 18.72 11.00 -6.61
C LYS A 265 19.07 11.23 -5.13
N HIS A 266 18.58 10.42 -4.20
CA HIS A 266 18.53 10.82 -2.80
C HIS A 266 18.98 9.71 -1.83
N ASN A 267 19.80 8.79 -2.28
CA ASN A 267 20.28 7.69 -1.44
C ASN A 267 21.08 8.21 -0.24
N GLY A 268 20.91 7.55 0.91
CA GLY A 268 21.62 7.91 2.14
C GLY A 268 21.31 9.32 2.63
N SER A 269 20.11 9.83 2.42
CA SER A 269 19.74 11.20 2.73
C SER A 269 18.53 11.29 3.65
N VAL A 270 18.47 12.37 4.41
CA VAL A 270 17.22 12.82 5.05
C VAL A 270 16.54 13.79 4.11
N LEU A 271 15.28 13.52 3.82
CA LEU A 271 14.49 14.28 2.87
C LEU A 271 13.32 14.96 3.57
N ARG A 272 13.02 16.17 3.13
CA ARG A 272 11.78 16.87 3.40
C ARG A 272 10.86 16.68 2.21
N LEU A 273 9.70 16.10 2.46
CA LEU A 273 8.63 15.94 1.49
C LEU A 273 7.59 17.04 1.70
N SER A 274 7.25 17.78 0.63
CA SER A 274 6.24 18.84 0.71
C SER A 274 4.91 18.34 1.27
N ALA A 275 4.13 19.22 1.90
CA ALA A 275 2.85 18.87 2.52
C ALA A 275 1.84 18.26 1.53
N ASP A 276 1.95 18.55 0.24
CA ASP A 276 1.15 17.96 -0.84
C ASP A 276 1.76 16.67 -1.44
N GLY A 277 2.91 16.23 -0.94
CA GLY A 277 3.58 15.01 -1.38
C GLY A 277 4.29 15.07 -2.73
N ARG A 278 4.34 16.24 -3.39
CA ARG A 278 4.77 16.33 -4.79
C ARG A 278 6.27 16.52 -4.98
N THR A 279 6.96 17.06 -3.99
CA THR A 279 8.39 17.37 -4.08
C THR A 279 9.15 16.86 -2.88
N ALA A 280 10.31 16.28 -3.13
CA ALA A 280 11.26 15.88 -2.11
C ALA A 280 12.55 16.72 -2.24
N THR A 281 13.03 17.24 -1.13
CA THR A 281 14.28 18.02 -1.04
C THR A 281 15.14 17.50 0.10
N ARG A 282 16.47 17.61 -0.04
CA ARG A 282 17.45 17.34 1.03
C ARG A 282 17.42 18.43 2.08
#